data_2fa6efc51b9c307d348cfe1f44ca9762
#
_entry.id   2fa6efc51b9c307d348cfe1f44ca9762
#
_cell.length_a   1.000
_cell.length_b   1.000
_cell.length_c   1.000
_cell.angle_alpha   90.00
_cell.angle_beta   90.00
_cell.angle_gamma   90.00
#
_symmetry.space_group_name_H-M   'P 1'
#
loop_
_entity.id
_entity.type
_entity.pdbx_description
1 polymer ?
#
loop_
_entity_poly.entity_id
_entity_poly.type
_entity_poly.pdbx_seq_one_letter_code
_entity_poly.pdbx_strand_id
1 'polypeptide(L)'
;MVRFNLLRALIVYDTVSPSRVTEIVAVTIGQVLKKEGIKTDTVFVADVSEDLIKSFDCLLVGAPTMAFKASKAIIKFLDGLKSSSFNGKPALAFDTQMQSRLSGSAVKGIEGKLRSLGFKLDAAPLVTYVKRGAGQNEWQLKERELEKAKAWALEIGQSLSKQHRNNDKMPPKT
;
A
#
# COMPACT_ATOMS: atom_id res chain seq x y z
N MET A 1 33.78 2.14 -3.87
CA MET A 1 32.65 1.28 -4.31
C MET A 1 31.35 1.93 -3.84
N VAL A 2 30.63 2.59 -4.74
CA VAL A 2 29.33 3.22 -4.39
C VAL A 2 28.34 2.10 -4.15
N ARG A 3 27.94 1.87 -2.89
CA ARG A 3 26.83 0.97 -2.57
C ARG A 3 25.55 1.69 -2.98
N PHE A 4 25.01 1.36 -4.14
CA PHE A 4 23.63 1.70 -4.45
C PHE A 4 22.74 0.95 -3.47
N ASN A 5 22.23 1.67 -2.49
CA ASN A 5 21.25 1.10 -1.55
C ASN A 5 19.97 0.89 -2.34
N LEU A 6 19.59 -0.35 -2.59
CA LEU A 6 18.35 -0.68 -3.30
C LEU A 6 17.15 -0.21 -2.47
N LEU A 7 16.29 0.60 -3.07
CA LEU A 7 15.03 1.03 -2.46
C LEU A 7 14.20 -0.20 -2.07
N ARG A 8 13.69 -0.20 -0.83
CA ARG A 8 12.90 -1.28 -0.25
C ARG A 8 11.48 -0.81 0.03
N ALA A 9 10.48 -1.50 -0.52
CA ALA A 9 9.05 -1.24 -0.29
C ALA A 9 8.41 -2.41 0.45
N LEU A 10 7.65 -2.11 1.49
CA LEU A 10 6.80 -3.07 2.19
C LEU A 10 5.34 -2.82 1.81
N ILE A 11 4.66 -3.86 1.34
CA ILE A 11 3.22 -3.85 1.08
C ILE A 11 2.55 -4.65 2.19
N VAL A 12 1.73 -3.98 2.99
CA VAL A 12 0.92 -4.58 4.04
C VAL A 12 -0.53 -4.61 3.58
N TYR A 13 -1.17 -5.77 3.65
CA TYR A 13 -2.56 -5.91 3.23
C TYR A 13 -3.37 -6.78 4.18
N ASP A 14 -4.69 -6.59 4.15
CA ASP A 14 -5.67 -7.50 4.71
C ASP A 14 -6.64 -7.95 3.61
N THR A 15 -7.26 -9.09 3.81
CA THR A 15 -8.28 -9.63 2.92
C THR A 15 -9.29 -10.42 3.75
N VAL A 16 -10.58 -10.15 3.56
CA VAL A 16 -11.65 -10.71 4.39
C VAL A 16 -12.56 -11.70 3.66
N SER A 17 -12.45 -11.77 2.33
CA SER A 17 -13.25 -12.69 1.52
C SER A 17 -12.45 -13.92 1.11
N PRO A 18 -13.10 -15.08 0.89
CA PRO A 18 -12.45 -16.26 0.34
C PRO A 18 -11.75 -16.02 -0.99
N SER A 19 -12.26 -15.08 -1.80
CA SER A 19 -11.69 -14.70 -3.10
C SER A 19 -10.38 -13.94 -3.01
N ARG A 20 -9.99 -13.45 -1.82
CA ARG A 20 -8.71 -12.79 -1.53
C ARG A 20 -8.36 -11.64 -2.51
N VAL A 21 -9.35 -10.85 -2.89
CA VAL A 21 -9.21 -9.86 -3.99
C VAL A 21 -8.20 -8.77 -3.65
N THR A 22 -8.17 -8.30 -2.40
CA THR A 22 -7.19 -7.30 -1.96
C THR A 22 -5.76 -7.83 -2.03
N GLU A 23 -5.56 -9.12 -1.73
CA GLU A 23 -4.27 -9.77 -1.90
C GLU A 23 -3.84 -9.82 -3.37
N ILE A 24 -4.75 -10.14 -4.29
CA ILE A 24 -4.46 -10.14 -5.73
C ILE A 24 -3.93 -8.76 -6.15
N VAL A 25 -4.57 -7.68 -5.68
CA VAL A 25 -4.11 -6.31 -5.95
C VAL A 25 -2.72 -6.07 -5.32
N ALA A 26 -2.53 -6.43 -4.05
CA ALA A 26 -1.26 -6.26 -3.33
C ALA A 26 -0.09 -6.99 -4.01
N VAL A 27 -0.31 -8.25 -4.39
CA VAL A 27 0.69 -9.06 -5.10
C VAL A 27 1.01 -8.46 -6.48
N THR A 28 0.00 -7.99 -7.20
CA THR A 28 0.18 -7.34 -8.51
C THR A 28 1.02 -6.09 -8.40
N ILE A 29 0.73 -5.22 -7.41
CA ILE A 29 1.55 -4.04 -7.12
C ILE A 29 3.00 -4.45 -6.84
N GLY A 30 3.20 -5.44 -5.97
CA GLY A 30 4.52 -5.93 -5.61
C GLY A 30 5.32 -6.46 -6.80
N GLN A 31 4.68 -7.18 -7.71
CA GLN A 31 5.32 -7.68 -8.93
C GLN A 31 5.78 -6.56 -9.86
N VAL A 32 4.98 -5.50 -10.00
CA VAL A 32 5.35 -4.33 -10.81
C VAL A 32 6.52 -3.58 -10.17
N LEU A 33 6.46 -3.30 -8.86
CA LEU A 33 7.56 -2.63 -8.16
C LEU A 33 8.88 -3.40 -8.25
N LYS A 34 8.84 -4.73 -8.16
CA LYS A 34 10.03 -5.59 -8.36
C LYS A 34 10.62 -5.45 -9.77
N LYS A 35 9.77 -5.36 -10.80
CA LYS A 35 10.23 -5.12 -12.19
C LYS A 35 10.87 -3.74 -12.38
N GLU A 36 10.44 -2.76 -11.59
CA GLU A 36 11.04 -1.42 -11.55
C GLU A 36 12.33 -1.38 -10.69
N GLY A 37 12.84 -2.51 -10.25
CA GLY A 37 14.09 -2.61 -9.48
C GLY A 37 13.97 -2.28 -7.99
N ILE A 38 12.75 -2.23 -7.46
CA ILE A 38 12.48 -2.00 -6.05
C ILE A 38 12.38 -3.34 -5.31
N LYS A 39 13.21 -3.54 -4.28
CA LYS A 39 13.09 -4.73 -3.43
C LYS A 39 11.77 -4.65 -2.64
N THR A 40 10.83 -5.54 -2.95
CA THR A 40 9.47 -5.44 -2.42
C THR A 40 9.07 -6.72 -1.70
N ASP A 41 8.57 -6.57 -0.49
CA ASP A 41 7.91 -7.65 0.27
C ASP A 41 6.41 -7.33 0.38
N THR A 42 5.59 -8.35 0.16
CA THR A 42 4.12 -8.27 0.27
C THR A 42 3.70 -9.19 1.41
N VAL A 43 3.18 -8.62 2.49
CA VAL A 43 2.98 -9.30 3.76
C VAL A 43 1.55 -9.12 4.27
N PHE A 44 0.94 -10.19 4.73
CA PHE A 44 -0.36 -10.14 5.39
C PHE A 44 -0.25 -9.39 6.73
N VAL A 45 -1.24 -8.58 7.06
CA VAL A 45 -1.18 -7.64 8.20
C VAL A 45 -0.88 -8.32 9.54
N ALA A 46 -1.31 -9.56 9.75
CA ALA A 46 -1.05 -10.29 10.99
C ALA A 46 0.43 -10.66 11.20
N ASP A 47 1.22 -10.68 10.13
CA ASP A 47 2.63 -11.08 10.15
C ASP A 47 3.59 -9.88 10.18
N VAL A 48 3.06 -8.65 10.35
CA VAL A 48 3.84 -7.40 10.30
C VAL A 48 4.18 -6.92 11.70
N SER A 49 5.47 -6.64 11.93
CA SER A 49 5.95 -5.96 13.14
C SER A 49 6.38 -4.52 12.81
N GLU A 50 6.42 -3.66 13.84
CA GLU A 50 6.92 -2.29 13.70
C GLU A 50 8.39 -2.26 13.25
N ASP A 51 9.21 -3.18 13.72
CA ASP A 51 10.63 -3.29 13.33
C ASP A 51 10.77 -3.69 11.85
N LEU A 52 9.87 -4.51 11.34
CA LEU A 52 9.82 -4.83 9.91
C LEU A 52 9.57 -3.55 9.10
N ILE A 53 8.59 -2.72 9.50
CA ILE A 53 8.27 -1.46 8.80
C ILE A 53 9.47 -0.51 8.81
N LYS A 54 10.19 -0.41 9.94
CA LYS A 54 11.39 0.43 10.08
C LYS A 54 12.50 0.03 9.11
N SER A 55 12.57 -1.24 8.76
CA SER A 55 13.60 -1.78 7.85
C SER A 55 13.36 -1.48 6.37
N PHE A 56 12.22 -0.88 6.01
CA PHE A 56 11.85 -0.51 4.64
C PHE A 56 11.87 1.01 4.44
N ASP A 57 12.06 1.44 3.19
CA ASP A 57 12.13 2.85 2.81
C ASP A 57 10.74 3.44 2.49
N CYS A 58 9.79 2.59 2.10
CA CYS A 58 8.44 2.96 1.73
C CYS A 58 7.43 1.93 2.26
N LEU A 59 6.25 2.39 2.71
CA LEU A 59 5.16 1.56 3.17
C LEU A 59 3.92 1.74 2.28
N LEU A 60 3.36 0.63 1.78
CA LEU A 60 2.06 0.61 1.11
C LEU A 60 1.08 -0.16 1.99
N VAL A 61 -0.10 0.39 2.24
CA VAL A 61 -1.13 -0.24 3.07
C VAL A 61 -2.42 -0.42 2.28
N GLY A 62 -2.90 -1.64 2.23
CA GLY A 62 -4.11 -2.02 1.51
C GLY A 62 -5.16 -2.72 2.35
N ALA A 63 -6.42 -2.38 2.13
CA ALA A 63 -7.55 -3.00 2.82
C ALA A 63 -8.78 -3.15 1.91
N PRO A 64 -9.64 -4.15 2.18
CA PRO A 64 -10.99 -4.10 1.66
C PRO A 64 -11.78 -3.00 2.41
N THR A 65 -12.64 -2.29 1.69
CA THR A 65 -13.57 -1.34 2.29
C THR A 65 -14.76 -2.09 2.89
N MET A 66 -14.90 -1.99 4.20
CA MET A 66 -15.96 -2.61 5.01
C MET A 66 -16.77 -1.51 5.68
N ALA A 67 -18.07 -1.38 5.33
CA ALA A 67 -18.95 -0.37 5.92
C ALA A 67 -18.27 1.02 6.05
N PHE A 68 -17.78 1.57 4.93
CA PHE A 68 -17.11 2.87 4.80
C PHE A 68 -15.68 2.97 5.36
N LYS A 69 -15.12 1.94 5.93
CA LYS A 69 -13.81 1.95 6.60
C LYS A 69 -12.92 0.82 6.08
N ALA A 70 -11.64 0.91 6.39
CA ALA A 70 -10.73 -0.21 6.25
C ALA A 70 -11.15 -1.38 7.17
N SER A 71 -10.71 -2.58 6.83
CA SER A 71 -10.92 -3.76 7.68
C SER A 71 -10.40 -3.52 9.11
N LYS A 72 -11.03 -4.19 10.08
CA LYS A 72 -10.66 -4.06 11.50
C LYS A 72 -9.19 -4.41 11.75
N ALA A 73 -8.63 -5.37 11.00
CA ALA A 73 -7.23 -5.75 11.15
C ALA A 73 -6.29 -4.62 10.75
N ILE A 74 -6.54 -3.93 9.63
CA ILE A 74 -5.73 -2.78 9.20
C ILE A 74 -5.89 -1.60 10.18
N ILE A 75 -7.10 -1.33 10.65
CA ILE A 75 -7.31 -0.26 11.65
C ILE A 75 -6.51 -0.56 12.92
N LYS A 76 -6.64 -1.77 13.47
CA LYS A 76 -5.90 -2.20 14.67
C LYS A 76 -4.39 -2.13 14.47
N PHE A 77 -3.91 -2.57 13.32
CA PHE A 77 -2.49 -2.50 12.95
C PHE A 77 -1.98 -1.05 12.98
N LEU A 78 -2.65 -0.13 12.29
CA LEU A 78 -2.25 1.27 12.23
C LEU A 78 -2.37 1.98 13.58
N ASP A 79 -3.38 1.63 14.40
CA ASP A 79 -3.55 2.16 15.75
C ASP A 79 -2.46 1.68 16.72
N GLY A 80 -1.88 0.53 16.47
CA GLY A 80 -0.80 -0.04 17.28
C GLY A 80 0.59 0.53 17.00
N LEU A 81 0.77 1.28 15.90
CA LEU A 81 2.06 1.88 15.53
C LEU A 81 2.35 3.16 16.32
N LYS A 82 3.62 3.37 16.68
CA LYS A 82 4.06 4.56 17.42
C LYS A 82 4.44 5.70 16.49
N SER A 83 3.88 6.88 16.70
CA SER A 83 3.94 8.03 15.79
C SER A 83 5.33 8.62 15.51
N SER A 84 6.30 8.44 16.39
CA SER A 84 7.61 9.10 16.23
C SER A 84 8.61 8.36 15.33
N SER A 85 8.28 7.14 14.91
CA SER A 85 9.25 6.24 14.26
C SER A 85 9.32 6.36 12.73
N PHE A 86 8.40 7.11 12.10
CA PHE A 86 8.21 7.05 10.65
C PHE A 86 8.30 8.41 9.95
N ASN A 87 8.81 9.44 10.64
CA ASN A 87 8.84 10.83 10.16
C ASN A 87 9.47 10.97 8.77
N GLY A 88 8.66 11.45 7.81
CA GLY A 88 9.08 11.71 6.44
C GLY A 88 9.22 10.46 5.55
N LYS A 89 9.00 9.25 6.08
CA LYS A 89 9.02 8.01 5.27
C LYS A 89 7.84 8.02 4.30
N PRO A 90 8.04 7.75 3.00
CA PRO A 90 6.94 7.67 2.04
C PRO A 90 5.96 6.57 2.40
N ALA A 91 4.66 6.87 2.26
CA ALA A 91 3.63 5.84 2.35
C ALA A 91 2.50 6.08 1.34
N LEU A 92 1.79 5.02 1.00
CA LEU A 92 0.70 5.00 0.04
C LEU A 92 -0.42 4.09 0.53
N ALA A 93 -1.64 4.40 0.13
CA ALA A 93 -2.82 3.60 0.46
C ALA A 93 -3.47 3.03 -0.80
N PHE A 94 -4.04 1.84 -0.68
CA PHE A 94 -4.91 1.27 -1.72
C PHE A 94 -6.09 0.51 -1.10
N ASP A 95 -7.18 0.40 -1.83
CA ASP A 95 -8.32 -0.40 -1.41
C ASP A 95 -8.99 -1.19 -2.53
N THR A 96 -9.85 -2.11 -2.08
CA THR A 96 -10.82 -2.81 -2.92
C THR A 96 -12.20 -2.51 -2.37
N GLN A 97 -13.09 -1.96 -3.19
CA GLN A 97 -14.41 -1.53 -2.75
C GLN A 97 -15.50 -1.78 -3.80
N MET A 98 -16.74 -1.84 -3.36
CA MET A 98 -17.88 -1.79 -4.27
C MET A 98 -17.97 -0.40 -4.91
N GLN A 99 -18.28 -0.35 -6.21
CA GLN A 99 -18.54 0.91 -6.89
C GLN A 99 -19.95 1.39 -6.53
N SER A 100 -20.05 2.19 -5.48
CA SER A 100 -21.30 2.77 -5.02
C SER A 100 -21.04 4.15 -4.40
N ARG A 101 -21.96 5.09 -4.62
CA ARG A 101 -21.90 6.41 -3.95
C ARG A 101 -21.99 6.31 -2.43
N LEU A 102 -22.49 5.18 -1.92
CA LEU A 102 -22.71 4.91 -0.50
C LEU A 102 -21.70 3.96 0.11
N SER A 103 -20.71 3.47 -0.64
CA SER A 103 -19.78 2.45 -0.11
C SER A 103 -18.65 3.03 0.75
N GLY A 104 -18.40 4.33 0.68
CA GLY A 104 -17.24 4.96 1.33
C GLY A 104 -15.92 4.48 0.72
N SER A 105 -14.81 4.79 1.39
CA SER A 105 -13.48 4.37 0.95
C SER A 105 -12.57 4.16 2.15
N ALA A 106 -11.86 3.02 2.16
CA ALA A 106 -10.87 2.70 3.17
C ALA A 106 -9.64 3.61 3.08
N VAL A 107 -9.27 4.05 1.86
CA VAL A 107 -8.04 4.84 1.65
C VAL A 107 -8.02 6.13 2.46
N LYS A 108 -9.15 6.85 2.61
CA LYS A 108 -9.18 8.09 3.40
C LYS A 108 -8.79 7.86 4.86
N GLY A 109 -9.30 6.79 5.46
CA GLY A 109 -8.98 6.42 6.84
C GLY A 109 -7.54 5.97 6.98
N ILE A 110 -7.04 5.15 6.04
CA ILE A 110 -5.65 4.70 6.01
C ILE A 110 -4.70 5.90 5.89
N GLU A 111 -4.93 6.79 4.91
CA GLU A 111 -4.12 8.00 4.72
C GLU A 111 -4.11 8.91 5.94
N GLY A 112 -5.28 9.13 6.57
CA GLY A 112 -5.37 9.93 7.78
C GLY A 112 -4.50 9.37 8.91
N LYS A 113 -4.51 8.04 9.11
CA LYS A 113 -3.66 7.38 10.10
C LYS A 113 -2.18 7.45 9.73
N LEU A 114 -1.83 7.20 8.47
CA LEU A 114 -0.43 7.28 8.01
C LEU A 114 0.13 8.69 8.22
N ARG A 115 -0.64 9.74 7.90
CA ARG A 115 -0.22 11.15 8.19
C ARG A 115 -0.02 11.39 9.67
N SER A 116 -0.93 10.91 10.54
CA SER A 116 -0.79 11.07 11.99
C SER A 116 0.42 10.33 12.57
N LEU A 117 0.91 9.29 11.91
CA LEU A 117 2.13 8.55 12.24
C LEU A 117 3.41 9.20 11.68
N GLY A 118 3.31 10.33 10.98
CA GLY A 118 4.44 11.05 10.40
C GLY A 118 4.88 10.60 9.02
N PHE A 119 4.14 9.69 8.37
CA PHE A 119 4.43 9.31 7.00
C PHE A 119 4.10 10.44 6.01
N LYS A 120 4.87 10.48 4.93
CA LYS A 120 4.69 11.41 3.82
C LYS A 120 3.90 10.73 2.70
N LEU A 121 2.79 11.34 2.30
CA LEU A 121 1.92 10.84 1.24
C LEU A 121 1.96 11.80 0.06
N ASP A 122 2.82 11.50 -0.91
CA ASP A 122 3.10 12.39 -2.06
C ASP A 122 2.36 11.95 -3.35
N ALA A 123 1.63 10.85 -3.31
CA ALA A 123 0.89 10.34 -4.47
C ALA A 123 -0.56 10.01 -4.10
N ALA A 124 -1.42 10.04 -5.11
CA ALA A 124 -2.82 9.67 -4.96
C ALA A 124 -2.96 8.17 -4.61
N PRO A 125 -3.90 7.80 -3.74
CA PRO A 125 -4.17 6.40 -3.41
C PRO A 125 -4.77 5.65 -4.60
N LEU A 126 -4.63 4.33 -4.58
CA LEU A 126 -5.31 3.46 -5.54
C LEU A 126 -6.64 2.97 -4.97
N VAL A 127 -7.71 3.23 -5.70
CA VAL A 127 -9.04 2.65 -5.44
C VAL A 127 -9.35 1.64 -6.54
N THR A 128 -9.62 0.39 -6.18
CA THR A 128 -10.05 -0.64 -7.12
C THR A 128 -11.46 -1.12 -6.82
N TYR A 129 -12.21 -1.42 -7.88
CA TYR A 129 -13.61 -1.79 -7.75
C TYR A 129 -13.81 -3.30 -7.90
N VAL A 130 -14.70 -3.81 -7.07
CA VAL A 130 -15.12 -5.22 -7.08
C VAL A 130 -16.59 -5.35 -7.43
N LYS A 131 -16.95 -6.53 -7.92
CA LYS A 131 -18.32 -7.01 -8.13
C LYS A 131 -18.52 -8.36 -7.50
N ARG A 132 -19.77 -8.75 -7.24
CA ARG A 132 -20.09 -10.10 -6.80
C ARG A 132 -19.79 -11.11 -7.90
N GLY A 133 -19.18 -12.23 -7.52
CA GLY A 133 -19.03 -13.42 -8.35
C GLY A 133 -20.28 -14.28 -8.33
N ALA A 134 -20.20 -15.47 -8.92
CA ALA A 134 -21.32 -16.43 -8.99
C ALA A 134 -21.58 -17.16 -7.67
N GLY A 135 -20.58 -17.31 -6.80
CA GLY A 135 -20.68 -18.00 -5.51
C GLY A 135 -21.10 -17.09 -4.36
N GLN A 136 -21.53 -17.71 -3.27
CA GLN A 136 -21.85 -16.99 -2.03
C GLN A 136 -20.57 -16.41 -1.43
N ASN A 137 -20.56 -15.09 -1.13
CA ASN A 137 -19.39 -14.36 -0.66
C ASN A 137 -18.18 -14.35 -1.60
N GLU A 138 -18.39 -14.67 -2.86
CA GLU A 138 -17.38 -14.54 -3.91
C GLU A 138 -17.33 -13.10 -4.42
N TRP A 139 -16.11 -12.57 -4.53
CA TRP A 139 -15.86 -11.24 -5.05
C TRP A 139 -14.83 -11.31 -6.17
N GLN A 140 -14.96 -10.45 -7.16
CA GLN A 140 -14.06 -10.37 -8.31
C GLN A 140 -13.74 -8.90 -8.58
N LEU A 141 -12.52 -8.62 -9.05
CA LEU A 141 -12.21 -7.32 -9.59
C LEU A 141 -13.09 -7.05 -10.81
N LYS A 142 -13.52 -5.80 -10.96
CA LYS A 142 -14.15 -5.37 -12.21
C LYS A 142 -13.13 -5.40 -13.33
N GLU A 143 -13.64 -5.41 -14.55
CA GLU A 143 -12.81 -5.32 -15.75
C GLU A 143 -11.89 -4.10 -15.68
N ARG A 144 -10.63 -4.27 -16.09
CA ARG A 144 -9.56 -3.26 -16.12
C ARG A 144 -9.05 -2.78 -14.76
N GLU A 145 -9.60 -3.22 -13.63
CA GLU A 145 -9.09 -2.78 -12.33
C GLU A 145 -7.69 -3.33 -12.02
N LEU A 146 -7.36 -4.51 -12.54
CA LEU A 146 -6.01 -5.06 -12.39
C LEU A 146 -4.99 -4.31 -13.25
N GLU A 147 -5.35 -3.92 -14.48
CA GLU A 147 -4.53 -3.07 -15.35
C GLU A 147 -4.32 -1.68 -14.73
N LYS A 148 -5.35 -1.11 -14.12
CA LYS A 148 -5.27 0.13 -13.36
C LYS A 148 -4.28 0.02 -12.19
N ALA A 149 -4.33 -1.08 -11.44
CA ALA A 149 -3.38 -1.34 -10.36
C ALA A 149 -1.93 -1.45 -10.86
N LYS A 150 -1.72 -2.11 -12.01
CA LYS A 150 -0.40 -2.19 -12.66
C LYS A 150 0.10 -0.82 -13.10
N ALA A 151 -0.75 -0.02 -13.74
CA ALA A 151 -0.39 1.33 -14.20
C ALA A 151 -0.03 2.25 -13.02
N TRP A 152 -0.83 2.22 -11.96
CA TRP A 152 -0.57 2.95 -10.73
C TRP A 152 0.75 2.52 -10.09
N ALA A 153 0.99 1.22 -9.98
CA ALA A 153 2.24 0.70 -9.40
C ALA A 153 3.47 1.08 -10.22
N LEU A 154 3.36 1.14 -11.56
CA LEU A 154 4.44 1.59 -12.43
C LEU A 154 4.76 3.07 -12.18
N GLU A 155 3.76 3.94 -12.13
CA GLU A 155 3.91 5.36 -11.85
C GLU A 155 4.58 5.59 -10.48
N ILE A 156 4.11 4.90 -9.45
CA ILE A 156 4.68 4.96 -8.10
C ILE A 156 6.12 4.46 -8.09
N GLY A 157 6.42 3.34 -8.74
CA GLY A 157 7.76 2.76 -8.82
C GLY A 157 8.76 3.74 -9.44
N GLN A 158 8.39 4.40 -10.53
CA GLN A 158 9.22 5.41 -11.20
C GLN A 158 9.43 6.64 -10.31
N SER A 159 8.37 7.13 -9.64
CA SER A 159 8.44 8.27 -8.73
C SER A 159 9.36 7.98 -7.54
N LEU A 160 9.17 6.86 -6.85
CA LEU A 160 9.99 6.44 -5.72
C LEU A 160 11.47 6.28 -6.09
N SER A 161 11.74 5.65 -7.23
CA SER A 161 13.12 5.46 -7.72
C SER A 161 13.81 6.79 -8.06
N LYS A 162 13.07 7.77 -8.59
CA LYS A 162 13.58 9.12 -8.86
C LYS A 162 13.88 9.87 -7.57
N GLN A 163 13.01 9.82 -6.59
CA GLN A 163 13.20 10.47 -5.28
C GLN A 163 14.40 9.87 -4.54
N HIS A 164 14.54 8.55 -4.54
CA HIS A 164 15.65 7.85 -3.90
C HIS A 164 16.99 8.27 -4.49
N ARG A 165 17.12 8.28 -5.81
CA ARG A 165 18.34 8.74 -6.51
C ARG A 165 18.69 10.19 -6.22
N ASN A 166 17.70 11.06 -6.02
CA ASN A 166 17.93 12.47 -5.70
C ASN A 166 18.44 12.63 -4.26
N ASN A 167 17.93 11.83 -3.33
CA ASN A 167 18.39 11.84 -1.93
C ASN A 167 19.82 11.31 -1.79
N ASP A 168 20.20 10.29 -2.56
CA ASP A 168 21.59 9.76 -2.55
C ASP A 168 22.63 10.73 -3.10
N LYS A 169 22.21 11.74 -3.88
CA LYS A 169 23.08 12.78 -4.43
C LYS A 169 23.24 14.01 -3.54
N MET A 170 22.41 14.15 -2.49
CA MET A 170 22.58 15.25 -1.53
C MET A 170 23.68 14.93 -0.53
N PRO A 171 24.63 15.88 -0.28
CA PRO A 171 25.60 15.72 0.79
C PRO A 171 24.89 15.60 2.14
N PRO A 172 25.45 14.88 3.11
CA PRO A 172 24.87 14.76 4.44
C PRO A 172 24.67 16.17 5.02
N LYS A 173 23.48 16.44 5.54
CA LYS A 173 23.21 17.68 6.28
C LYS A 173 24.13 17.71 7.49
N THR A 174 25.10 18.59 7.48
CA THR A 174 25.96 18.94 8.62
C THR A 174 25.14 19.56 9.73
#